data_e05732d30251257a7c1368b3f53c2cca
#
_entry.id   e05732d30251257a7c1368b3f53c2cca
#
_cell.length_a   1.000
_cell.length_b   1.000
_cell.length_c   1.000
_cell.angle_alpha   90.00
_cell.angle_beta   90.00
_cell.angle_gamma   90.00
#
_symmetry.space_group_name_H-M   'P 1'
#
loop_
_entity.id
_entity.type
_entity.pdbx_description
1 polymer ?
#
loop_
_entity_poly.entity_id
_entity_poly.type
_entity_poly.pdbx_seq_one_letter_code
_entity_poly.pdbx_strand_id
1 'polypeptide(L)'
;FLGFSDRLLSALCQNTNLRQLALYLSRPENNPGPALELVRQWPVGERQLPAVERDPDLRVPSRDRRWYPLQEGSLILGALRAEIPSEADWSPALDERLRSSAVAISHALTLDLECLQLREALVDQRRQTQTLVHQLRNPLSALRTYAQLLLRRLEPDSQHRELVEGMLSEQSQLGRYINAID
;
A
#
# COMPACT_ATOMS: atom_id res chain seq x y z
N PHE A 1 7.04 -1.18 -7.26
CA PHE A 1 8.24 -0.52 -6.74
C PHE A 1 9.53 -1.27 -7.10
N LEU A 2 9.74 -2.50 -6.63
CA LEU A 2 11.01 -3.24 -6.78
C LEU A 2 11.48 -3.36 -8.23
N GLY A 3 10.59 -3.67 -9.17
CA GLY A 3 10.96 -3.76 -10.59
C GLY A 3 11.35 -2.43 -11.24
N PHE A 4 10.86 -1.31 -10.74
CA PHE A 4 11.28 0.03 -11.16
C PHE A 4 12.67 0.34 -10.61
N SER A 5 12.90 0.17 -9.31
CA SER A 5 14.19 0.41 -8.68
C SER A 5 15.28 -0.48 -9.25
N ASP A 6 15.02 -1.77 -9.53
CA ASP A 6 15.96 -2.68 -10.16
C ASP A 6 16.43 -2.15 -11.53
N ARG A 7 15.52 -1.73 -12.39
CA ARG A 7 15.87 -1.18 -13.71
C ARG A 7 16.66 0.11 -13.61
N LEU A 8 16.22 1.04 -12.74
CA LEU A 8 16.87 2.33 -12.56
C LEU A 8 18.31 2.16 -12.04
N LEU A 9 18.49 1.33 -11.02
CA LEU A 9 19.77 1.15 -10.35
C LEU A 9 20.72 0.28 -11.17
N SER A 10 20.21 -0.71 -11.89
CA SER A 10 21.02 -1.46 -12.88
C SER A 10 21.56 -0.56 -13.99
N ALA A 11 20.72 0.34 -14.51
CA ALA A 11 21.13 1.30 -15.53
C ALA A 11 22.17 2.30 -15.00
N LEU A 12 22.07 2.70 -13.75
CA LEU A 12 23.09 3.55 -13.09
C LEU A 12 24.43 2.82 -13.01
N CYS A 13 24.44 1.57 -12.50
CA CYS A 13 25.68 0.79 -12.38
C CYS A 13 26.35 0.52 -13.72
N GLN A 14 25.57 0.22 -14.78
CA GLN A 14 26.12 -0.05 -16.10
C GLN A 14 26.73 1.19 -16.77
N ASN A 15 26.21 2.38 -16.48
CA ASN A 15 26.61 3.63 -17.13
C ASN A 15 27.53 4.51 -16.28
N THR A 16 28.05 4.00 -15.17
CA THR A 16 28.89 4.76 -14.24
C THR A 16 30.00 3.89 -13.66
N ASN A 17 31.03 4.52 -13.11
CA ASN A 17 32.15 3.83 -12.45
C ASN A 17 31.80 3.49 -10.98
N LEU A 18 30.56 3.14 -10.69
CA LEU A 18 30.19 2.68 -9.36
C LEU A 18 30.71 1.26 -9.10
N ARG A 19 31.40 1.08 -7.99
CA ARG A 19 31.83 -0.23 -7.52
C ARG A 19 30.65 -1.00 -6.92
N GLN A 20 29.81 -0.31 -6.16
CA GLN A 20 28.67 -0.91 -5.49
C GLN A 20 27.54 0.11 -5.29
N LEU A 21 26.32 -0.37 -5.40
CA LEU A 21 25.12 0.37 -5.11
C LEU A 21 24.19 -0.51 -4.26
N ALA A 22 23.62 0.01 -3.19
CA ALA A 22 22.74 -0.75 -2.32
C ALA A 22 21.55 0.10 -1.88
N LEU A 23 20.38 -0.52 -1.91
CA LEU A 23 19.12 0.07 -1.50
C LEU A 23 18.72 -0.50 -0.14
N TYR A 24 18.58 0.39 0.82
CA TYR A 24 18.11 0.10 2.16
C TYR A 24 16.75 0.75 2.37
N LEU A 25 15.80 0.02 2.99
CA LEU A 25 14.52 0.58 3.41
C LEU A 25 14.42 0.58 4.93
N SER A 26 13.74 1.59 5.45
CA SER A 26 13.43 1.69 6.86
C SER A 26 12.35 0.68 7.21
N ARG A 27 12.57 -0.12 8.25
CA ARG A 27 11.58 -1.02 8.81
C ARG A 27 11.01 -0.37 10.07
N PRO A 28 9.69 -0.22 10.18
CA PRO A 28 9.08 0.22 11.43
C PRO A 28 9.24 -0.90 12.47
N GLU A 29 10.27 -0.82 13.29
CA GLU A 29 10.41 -1.69 14.45
C GLU A 29 9.97 -0.97 15.72
N ASN A 30 9.48 -1.76 16.69
CA ASN A 30 9.14 -1.31 18.06
C ASN A 30 10.37 -0.84 18.88
N ASN A 31 11.50 -0.59 18.25
CA ASN A 31 12.76 -0.17 18.88
C ASN A 31 13.13 1.27 18.48
N PRO A 32 13.71 2.08 19.37
CA PRO A 32 14.00 3.48 19.12
C PRO A 32 15.18 3.66 18.14
N GLY A 33 14.86 3.65 16.87
CA GLY A 33 15.77 3.97 15.77
C GLY A 33 15.33 3.28 14.48
N PRO A 34 15.40 3.94 13.33
CA PRO A 34 15.04 3.32 12.06
C PRO A 34 16.07 2.24 11.72
N ALA A 35 15.67 0.97 11.88
CA ALA A 35 16.45 -0.15 11.36
C ALA A 35 16.42 -0.10 9.83
N LEU A 36 17.60 -0.02 9.20
CA LEU A 36 17.75 -0.04 7.75
C LEU A 36 17.99 -1.48 7.28
N GLU A 37 17.03 -2.03 6.54
CA GLU A 37 17.13 -3.37 5.95
C GLU A 37 17.63 -3.28 4.52
N LEU A 38 18.65 -4.09 4.16
CA LEU A 38 19.13 -4.21 2.81
C LEU A 38 18.07 -4.92 1.93
N VAL A 39 17.55 -4.22 0.93
CA VAL A 39 16.54 -4.76 0.02
C VAL A 39 17.16 -5.24 -1.29
N ARG A 40 18.10 -4.47 -1.85
CA ARG A 40 18.77 -4.79 -3.10
C ARG A 40 20.23 -4.30 -3.09
N GLN A 41 21.06 -5.00 -3.86
CA GLN A 41 22.47 -4.70 -4.06
C GLN A 41 22.87 -4.92 -5.51
N TRP A 42 23.72 -4.06 -6.03
CA TRP A 42 24.35 -4.15 -7.36
C TRP A 42 25.86 -3.98 -7.25
N PRO A 43 26.66 -4.76 -7.96
CA PRO A 43 26.27 -5.91 -8.76
C PRO A 43 25.67 -7.04 -7.93
N VAL A 44 24.82 -7.84 -8.59
CA VAL A 44 24.17 -9.01 -7.96
C VAL A 44 25.19 -10.15 -7.90
N GLY A 45 25.28 -10.82 -6.75
CA GLY A 45 26.12 -12.01 -6.58
C GLY A 45 27.47 -11.76 -5.91
N GLU A 46 27.87 -10.51 -5.69
CA GLU A 46 29.00 -10.21 -4.82
C GLU A 46 28.61 -10.32 -3.33
N ARG A 47 29.63 -10.26 -2.46
CA ARG A 47 29.46 -10.39 -1.00
C ARG A 47 28.26 -9.60 -0.51
N GLN A 48 27.29 -10.30 0.09
CA GLN A 48 26.09 -9.69 0.62
C GLN A 48 26.48 -8.71 1.75
N LEU A 49 26.05 -7.47 1.63
CA LEU A 49 26.29 -6.45 2.64
C LEU A 49 25.51 -6.79 3.91
N PRO A 50 26.15 -6.67 5.09
CA PRO A 50 25.45 -6.83 6.36
C PRO A 50 24.41 -5.71 6.56
N ALA A 51 23.46 -5.94 7.44
CA ALA A 51 22.58 -4.89 7.91
C ALA A 51 23.41 -3.75 8.54
N VAL A 52 23.00 -2.50 8.33
CA VAL A 52 23.72 -1.29 8.79
C VAL A 52 24.03 -1.32 10.30
N GLU A 53 23.19 -2.01 11.07
CA GLU A 53 23.36 -2.15 12.53
C GLU A 53 24.48 -3.09 12.93
N ARG A 54 24.82 -4.04 12.07
CA ARG A 54 25.83 -5.09 12.34
C ARG A 54 27.21 -4.74 11.81
N ASP A 55 27.33 -3.68 11.02
CA ASP A 55 28.60 -3.28 10.43
C ASP A 55 28.92 -1.84 10.86
N PRO A 56 29.77 -1.68 11.89
CA PRO A 56 30.19 -0.36 12.37
C PRO A 56 30.88 0.45 11.28
N ASP A 57 31.56 -0.19 10.32
CA ASP A 57 32.24 0.48 9.22
C ASP A 57 31.27 1.15 8.24
N LEU A 58 30.03 0.69 8.17
CA LEU A 58 28.99 1.33 7.34
C LEU A 58 28.53 2.69 7.90
N ARG A 59 28.75 2.94 9.20
CA ARG A 59 28.38 4.19 9.88
C ARG A 59 29.49 5.25 9.82
N VAL A 60 30.72 4.84 9.50
CA VAL A 60 31.85 5.75 9.43
C VAL A 60 31.86 6.44 8.06
N PRO A 61 31.98 7.78 8.01
CA PRO A 61 32.18 8.49 6.75
C PRO A 61 33.43 7.99 6.04
N SER A 62 33.28 7.58 4.77
CA SER A 62 34.38 7.12 3.95
C SER A 62 34.46 7.99 2.69
N ARG A 63 35.70 8.21 2.16
CA ARG A 63 35.92 9.01 0.97
C ARG A 63 35.28 8.38 -0.29
N ASP A 64 35.23 7.08 -0.32
CA ASP A 64 34.73 6.27 -1.45
C ASP A 64 33.25 5.93 -1.34
N ARG A 65 32.56 6.35 -0.27
CA ARG A 65 31.16 5.98 0.03
C ARG A 65 30.31 7.20 0.31
N ARG A 66 29.08 7.22 -0.27
CA ARG A 66 28.08 8.24 0.01
C ARG A 66 26.71 7.62 0.23
N TRP A 67 25.92 8.30 1.05
CA TRP A 67 24.55 7.94 1.37
C TRP A 67 23.59 9.02 0.89
N TYR A 68 22.53 8.59 0.21
CA TYR A 68 21.47 9.46 -0.29
C TYR A 68 20.17 9.05 0.39
N PRO A 69 19.57 9.93 1.23
CA PRO A 69 18.35 9.59 1.93
C PRO A 69 17.21 9.42 0.95
N LEU A 70 16.38 8.41 1.19
CA LEU A 70 15.09 8.23 0.56
C LEU A 70 14.06 8.82 1.50
N GLN A 71 13.51 9.98 1.15
CA GLN A 71 12.60 10.71 2.03
C GLN A 71 11.47 11.36 1.24
N GLU A 72 10.31 11.48 1.90
CA GLU A 72 9.18 12.25 1.42
C GLU A 72 8.74 13.19 2.54
N GLY A 73 8.92 14.50 2.33
CA GLY A 73 8.74 15.49 3.39
C GLY A 73 9.66 15.23 4.58
N SER A 74 9.08 14.97 5.74
CA SER A 74 9.80 14.64 6.98
C SER A 74 9.98 13.13 7.21
N LEU A 75 9.37 12.28 6.37
CA LEU A 75 9.39 10.83 6.54
C LEU A 75 10.62 10.23 5.84
N ILE A 76 11.46 9.53 6.60
CA ILE A 76 12.61 8.78 6.08
C ILE A 76 12.14 7.38 5.72
N LEU A 77 12.14 7.08 4.42
CA LEU A 77 11.72 5.79 3.86
C LEU A 77 12.88 4.80 3.78
N GLY A 78 14.13 5.31 3.74
CA GLY A 78 15.31 4.49 3.60
C GLY A 78 16.54 5.29 3.17
N ALA A 79 17.51 4.60 2.56
CA ALA A 79 18.71 5.22 2.01
C ALA A 79 19.26 4.43 0.82
N LEU A 80 19.81 5.15 -0.14
CA LEU A 80 20.61 4.63 -1.23
C LEU A 80 22.10 4.80 -0.85
N ARG A 81 22.85 3.70 -0.77
CA ARG A 81 24.28 3.71 -0.55
C ARG A 81 24.98 3.50 -1.89
N ALA A 82 25.91 4.39 -2.22
CA ALA A 82 26.77 4.28 -3.39
C ALA A 82 28.23 4.24 -2.99
N GLU A 83 29.03 3.41 -3.69
CA GLU A 83 30.47 3.26 -3.47
C GLU A 83 31.19 3.32 -4.82
N ILE A 84 32.27 4.12 -4.88
CA ILE A 84 33.18 4.20 -6.03
C ILE A 84 34.46 3.42 -5.73
N PRO A 85 35.25 3.03 -6.74
CA PRO A 85 36.60 2.52 -6.54
C PRO A 85 37.46 3.52 -5.77
N SER A 86 38.32 3.01 -4.89
CA SER A 86 39.15 3.87 -4.00
C SER A 86 40.10 4.81 -4.76
N GLU A 87 40.39 4.50 -6.01
CA GLU A 87 41.23 5.31 -6.92
C GLU A 87 40.44 6.37 -7.70
N ALA A 88 39.08 6.33 -7.61
CA ALA A 88 38.21 7.25 -8.33
C ALA A 88 37.78 8.43 -7.45
N ASP A 89 37.46 9.54 -8.09
CA ASP A 89 36.88 10.70 -7.43
C ASP A 89 35.38 10.86 -7.78
N TRP A 90 34.63 11.42 -6.83
CA TRP A 90 33.22 11.74 -7.04
C TRP A 90 33.07 12.90 -8.01
N SER A 91 32.47 12.65 -9.15
CA SER A 91 32.09 13.73 -10.07
C SER A 91 30.77 14.39 -9.62
N PRO A 92 30.63 15.72 -9.78
CA PRO A 92 29.36 16.40 -9.49
C PRO A 92 28.19 15.83 -10.29
N ALA A 93 28.43 15.41 -11.53
CA ALA A 93 27.41 14.80 -12.39
C ALA A 93 26.93 13.46 -11.84
N LEU A 94 27.80 12.62 -11.29
CA LEU A 94 27.45 11.36 -10.68
C LEU A 94 26.64 11.59 -9.39
N ASP A 95 27.08 12.54 -8.56
CA ASP A 95 26.40 12.89 -7.32
C ASP A 95 24.96 13.38 -7.58
N GLU A 96 24.78 14.25 -8.57
CA GLU A 96 23.47 14.75 -8.97
C GLU A 96 22.56 13.64 -9.52
N ARG A 97 23.11 12.73 -10.33
CA ARG A 97 22.35 11.57 -10.85
C ARG A 97 21.89 10.65 -9.73
N LEU A 98 22.73 10.41 -8.71
CA LEU A 98 22.37 9.57 -7.56
C LEU A 98 21.31 10.26 -6.68
N ARG A 99 21.42 11.59 -6.46
CA ARG A 99 20.38 12.38 -5.77
C ARG A 99 19.04 12.30 -6.49
N SER A 100 19.04 12.57 -7.79
CA SER A 100 17.83 12.51 -8.61
C SER A 100 17.21 11.12 -8.61
N SER A 101 18.06 10.07 -8.63
CA SER A 101 17.61 8.69 -8.54
C SER A 101 17.03 8.35 -7.16
N ALA A 102 17.61 8.85 -6.08
CA ALA A 102 17.08 8.69 -4.73
C ALA A 102 15.71 9.36 -4.60
N VAL A 103 15.54 10.56 -5.14
CA VAL A 103 14.23 11.25 -5.19
C VAL A 103 13.21 10.44 -5.98
N ALA A 104 13.56 9.96 -7.18
CA ALA A 104 12.66 9.14 -7.98
C ALA A 104 12.24 7.83 -7.29
N ILE A 105 13.17 7.20 -6.58
CA ILE A 105 12.89 5.99 -5.78
C ILE A 105 11.96 6.32 -4.62
N SER A 106 12.19 7.46 -3.92
CA SER A 106 11.32 7.92 -2.83
C SER A 106 9.87 8.09 -3.30
N HIS A 107 9.67 8.84 -4.38
CA HIS A 107 8.33 9.02 -4.96
C HIS A 107 7.68 7.70 -5.40
N ALA A 108 8.43 6.82 -6.06
CA ALA A 108 7.91 5.53 -6.49
C ALA A 108 7.50 4.66 -5.29
N LEU A 109 8.25 4.72 -4.19
CA LEU A 109 7.95 3.98 -2.97
C LEU A 109 6.70 4.56 -2.28
N THR A 110 6.60 5.89 -2.17
CA THR A 110 5.43 6.57 -1.59
C THR A 110 4.16 6.22 -2.36
N LEU A 111 4.19 6.34 -3.70
CA LEU A 111 3.05 5.96 -4.54
C LEU A 111 2.64 4.49 -4.38
N ASP A 112 3.59 3.59 -4.25
CA ASP A 112 3.31 2.16 -4.05
C ASP A 112 2.65 1.91 -2.69
N LEU A 113 3.13 2.57 -1.64
CA LEU A 113 2.54 2.53 -0.30
C LEU A 113 1.12 3.11 -0.26
N GLU A 114 0.89 4.26 -0.90
CA GLU A 114 -0.44 4.86 -1.03
C GLU A 114 -1.41 3.94 -1.80
N CYS A 115 -0.95 3.34 -2.90
CA CYS A 115 -1.74 2.36 -3.64
C CYS A 115 -2.12 1.14 -2.80
N LEU A 116 -1.22 0.65 -1.94
CA LEU A 116 -1.52 -0.45 -1.02
C LEU A 116 -2.56 -0.04 0.01
N GLN A 117 -2.41 1.12 0.65
CA GLN A 117 -3.36 1.65 1.63
C GLN A 117 -4.77 1.85 1.03
N LEU A 118 -4.83 2.41 -0.19
CA LEU A 118 -6.11 2.59 -0.90
C LEU A 118 -6.78 1.24 -1.22
N ARG A 119 -6.01 0.24 -1.62
CA ARG A 119 -6.53 -1.12 -1.87
C ARG A 119 -7.09 -1.75 -0.60
N GLU A 120 -6.38 -1.64 0.51
CA GLU A 120 -6.85 -2.13 1.81
C GLU A 120 -8.14 -1.43 2.23
N ALA A 121 -8.19 -0.10 2.14
CA ALA A 121 -9.38 0.68 2.44
C ALA A 121 -10.60 0.28 1.57
N LEU A 122 -10.38 0.03 0.26
CA LEU A 122 -11.43 -0.46 -0.64
C LEU A 122 -11.94 -1.85 -0.25
N VAL A 123 -11.05 -2.75 0.14
CA VAL A 123 -11.42 -4.10 0.62
C VAL A 123 -12.26 -4.00 1.89
N ASP A 124 -11.86 -3.18 2.83
CA ASP A 124 -12.58 -2.98 4.09
C ASP A 124 -13.95 -2.33 3.86
N GLN A 125 -14.03 -1.32 3.01
CA GLN A 125 -15.29 -0.69 2.63
C GLN A 125 -16.25 -1.71 2.00
N ARG A 126 -15.76 -2.54 1.08
CA ARG A 126 -16.57 -3.60 0.45
C ARG A 126 -17.09 -4.59 1.48
N ARG A 127 -16.24 -5.02 2.43
CA ARG A 127 -16.63 -5.93 3.51
C ARG A 127 -17.70 -5.31 4.42
N GLN A 128 -17.57 -4.02 4.77
CA GLN A 128 -18.55 -3.30 5.53
C GLN A 128 -19.89 -3.21 4.80
N THR A 129 -19.87 -2.87 3.51
CA THR A 129 -21.07 -2.80 2.67
C THR A 129 -21.80 -4.15 2.62
N GLN A 130 -21.08 -5.25 2.40
CA GLN A 130 -21.67 -6.60 2.41
C GLN A 130 -22.30 -6.94 3.76
N THR A 131 -21.64 -6.58 4.86
CA THR A 131 -22.17 -6.79 6.21
C THR A 131 -23.49 -6.03 6.41
N LEU A 132 -23.54 -4.76 5.99
CA LEU A 132 -24.76 -3.94 6.07
C LEU A 132 -25.89 -4.50 5.21
N VAL A 133 -25.59 -4.95 3.99
CA VAL A 133 -26.56 -5.61 3.10
C VAL A 133 -27.16 -6.84 3.78
N HIS A 134 -26.33 -7.70 4.37
CA HIS A 134 -26.83 -8.87 5.12
C HIS A 134 -27.68 -8.48 6.32
N GLN A 135 -27.28 -7.47 7.08
CA GLN A 135 -28.04 -6.98 8.22
C GLN A 135 -29.38 -6.37 7.82
N LEU A 136 -29.49 -5.74 6.64
CA LEU A 136 -30.74 -5.20 6.11
C LEU A 136 -31.68 -6.28 5.56
N ARG A 137 -31.12 -7.36 4.97
CA ARG A 137 -31.93 -8.48 4.48
C ARG A 137 -32.76 -9.15 5.58
N ASN A 138 -32.20 -9.26 6.79
CA ASN A 138 -32.87 -9.92 7.91
C ASN A 138 -34.18 -9.22 8.32
N PRO A 139 -34.17 -7.91 8.70
CA PRO A 139 -35.41 -7.21 9.07
C PRO A 139 -36.40 -7.12 7.89
N LEU A 140 -35.93 -6.97 6.66
CA LEU A 140 -36.82 -6.96 5.50
C LEU A 140 -37.53 -8.32 5.30
N SER A 141 -36.83 -9.42 5.51
CA SER A 141 -37.43 -10.75 5.47
C SER A 141 -38.45 -10.96 6.58
N ALA A 142 -38.18 -10.47 7.78
CA ALA A 142 -39.12 -10.51 8.90
C ALA A 142 -40.38 -9.65 8.60
N LEU A 143 -40.19 -8.43 8.10
CA LEU A 143 -41.30 -7.53 7.72
C LEU A 143 -42.19 -8.18 6.65
N ARG A 144 -41.59 -8.82 5.64
CA ARG A 144 -42.34 -9.57 4.63
C ARG A 144 -43.18 -10.66 5.24
N THR A 145 -42.62 -11.44 6.14
CA THR A 145 -43.33 -12.52 6.83
C THR A 145 -44.50 -11.99 7.65
N TYR A 146 -44.29 -10.91 8.41
CA TYR A 146 -45.35 -10.30 9.19
C TYR A 146 -46.47 -9.72 8.30
N ALA A 147 -46.15 -9.01 7.24
CA ALA A 147 -47.13 -8.50 6.29
C ALA A 147 -47.94 -9.62 5.61
N GLN A 148 -47.31 -10.71 5.24
CA GLN A 148 -48.00 -11.88 4.70
C GLN A 148 -48.91 -12.58 5.70
N LEU A 149 -48.54 -12.63 6.99
CA LEU A 149 -49.38 -13.17 8.05
C LEU A 149 -50.57 -12.27 8.31
N LEU A 150 -50.37 -10.96 8.26
CA LEU A 150 -51.48 -9.98 8.39
C LEU A 150 -52.50 -10.13 7.22
N LEU A 151 -52.04 -10.22 5.97
CA LEU A 151 -52.89 -10.44 4.80
C LEU A 151 -53.76 -11.69 4.93
N ARG A 152 -53.25 -12.76 5.49
CA ARG A 152 -54.01 -14.01 5.69
C ARG A 152 -55.12 -13.88 6.76
N ARG A 153 -54.99 -12.90 7.66
CA ARG A 153 -55.95 -12.67 8.77
C ARG A 153 -56.97 -11.56 8.49
N LEU A 154 -56.70 -10.74 7.47
CA LEU A 154 -57.59 -9.66 7.07
C LEU A 154 -58.70 -10.20 6.16
N GLU A 155 -59.92 -9.72 6.35
CA GLU A 155 -61.02 -10.00 5.50
C GLU A 155 -60.80 -9.43 4.06
N PRO A 156 -61.37 -10.05 3.04
CA PRO A 156 -61.13 -9.63 1.66
C PRO A 156 -61.48 -8.16 1.35
N ASP A 157 -62.53 -7.65 1.99
CA ASP A 157 -63.04 -6.27 1.78
C ASP A 157 -62.49 -5.25 2.83
N SER A 158 -61.47 -5.63 3.59
CA SER A 158 -60.88 -4.75 4.56
C SER A 158 -60.03 -3.66 3.90
N GLN A 159 -60.31 -2.38 4.23
CA GLN A 159 -59.51 -1.24 3.79
C GLN A 159 -57.99 -1.37 4.20
N HIS A 160 -57.70 -2.12 5.26
CA HIS A 160 -56.33 -2.37 5.69
C HIS A 160 -55.59 -3.35 4.77
N ARG A 161 -56.30 -4.12 3.93
CA ARG A 161 -55.66 -5.05 3.02
C ARG A 161 -54.82 -4.34 1.97
N GLU A 162 -55.34 -3.27 1.36
CA GLU A 162 -54.61 -2.46 0.36
C GLU A 162 -53.36 -1.85 0.98
N LEU A 163 -53.37 -1.41 2.23
CA LEU A 163 -52.19 -0.89 2.92
C LEU A 163 -51.09 -1.95 3.07
N VAL A 164 -51.47 -3.17 3.46
CA VAL A 164 -50.50 -4.27 3.64
C VAL A 164 -49.92 -4.76 2.32
N GLU A 165 -50.72 -4.77 1.26
CA GLU A 165 -50.27 -5.08 -0.10
C GLU A 165 -49.30 -4.00 -0.61
N GLY A 166 -49.56 -2.73 -0.34
CA GLY A 166 -48.63 -1.62 -0.60
C GLY A 166 -47.30 -1.80 0.14
N MET A 167 -47.34 -2.15 1.42
CA MET A 167 -46.13 -2.44 2.20
C MET A 167 -45.29 -3.58 1.61
N LEU A 168 -45.91 -4.65 1.12
CA LEU A 168 -45.22 -5.76 0.45
C LEU A 168 -44.60 -5.34 -0.88
N SER A 169 -45.25 -4.46 -1.61
CA SER A 169 -44.73 -3.89 -2.86
C SER A 169 -43.47 -3.08 -2.60
N GLU A 170 -43.51 -2.15 -1.63
CA GLU A 170 -42.37 -1.34 -1.23
C GLU A 170 -41.20 -2.19 -0.71
N GLN A 171 -41.52 -3.17 0.14
CA GLN A 171 -40.50 -4.10 0.64
C GLN A 171 -39.83 -4.89 -0.49
N SER A 172 -40.59 -5.29 -1.50
CA SER A 172 -40.05 -6.00 -2.67
C SER A 172 -39.15 -5.08 -3.51
N GLN A 173 -39.46 -3.80 -3.60
CA GLN A 173 -38.65 -2.79 -4.27
C GLN A 173 -37.34 -2.54 -3.51
N LEU A 174 -37.39 -2.37 -2.19
CA LEU A 174 -36.20 -2.27 -1.33
C LEU A 174 -35.30 -3.51 -1.47
N GLY A 175 -35.88 -4.70 -1.52
CA GLY A 175 -35.14 -5.94 -1.74
C GLY A 175 -34.38 -5.94 -3.07
N ARG A 176 -34.96 -5.40 -4.14
CA ARG A 176 -34.28 -5.25 -5.45
C ARG A 176 -33.11 -4.27 -5.36
N TYR A 177 -33.26 -3.14 -4.68
CA TYR A 177 -32.17 -2.18 -4.50
C TYR A 177 -31.01 -2.77 -3.72
N ILE A 178 -31.30 -3.49 -2.63
CA ILE A 178 -30.28 -4.16 -1.83
C ILE A 178 -29.52 -5.22 -2.63
N ASN A 179 -30.21 -5.98 -3.48
CA ASN A 179 -29.57 -6.98 -4.32
C ASN A 179 -28.75 -6.37 -5.47
N ALA A 180 -28.99 -5.11 -5.85
CA ALA A 180 -28.20 -4.41 -6.85
C ALA A 180 -26.90 -3.81 -6.28
N ILE A 181 -26.76 -3.73 -4.96
CA ILE A 181 -25.55 -3.24 -4.26
C ILE A 181 -24.56 -4.38 -3.99
N ASP A 182 -25.03 -5.62 -3.96
CA ASP A 182 -24.24 -6.82 -3.66
C ASP A 182 -23.51 -7.32 -4.93
#